data_6841faa99e2566d6b5c316e2c5a3d4f5
#
_entry.id   6841faa99e2566d6b5c316e2c5a3d4f5
#
_cell.length_a   1.000
_cell.length_b   1.000
_cell.length_c   1.000
_cell.angle_alpha   90.00
_cell.angle_beta   90.00
_cell.angle_gamma   90.00
#
_symmetry.space_group_name_H-M   'P 1'
#
loop_
_entity.id
_entity.type
_entity.pdbx_description
1 polymer ?
#
loop_
_entity_poly.entity_id
_entity_poly.type
_entity_poly.pdbx_seq_one_letter_code
_entity_poly.pdbx_strand_id
1 'polypeptide(L)'
;MIYLDNAATTLHKPPQVEQAMLDALRTAGNPGRGAHEPTLHASRLVYAARCAISKLLNAPDPSCVAFAANATQALNTALGGLFAPGDHIITTVCEHNSVLRALYRLRDQEGVQLSFAGVDEKGRLQYDGWQELIQPNTKAVVVTGASNVTGNG
;
A
#
# COMPACT_ATOMS: atom_id res chain seq x y z
N MET A 1 26.05 -11.50 11.36
CA MET A 1 24.67 -11.60 11.88
C MET A 1 23.75 -12.01 10.73
N ILE A 2 22.90 -13.01 10.93
CA ILE A 2 21.86 -13.37 9.93
C ILE A 2 20.61 -12.57 10.28
N TYR A 3 20.13 -11.74 9.34
CA TYR A 3 18.92 -10.93 9.53
C TYR A 3 17.81 -11.47 8.62
N LEU A 4 16.71 -11.94 9.22
CA LEU A 4 15.60 -12.60 8.53
C LEU A 4 14.28 -11.80 8.59
N ASP A 5 14.34 -10.53 8.98
CA ASP A 5 13.15 -9.67 9.16
C ASP A 5 13.11 -8.49 8.16
N ASN A 6 13.64 -8.69 6.96
CA ASN A 6 13.61 -7.66 5.90
C ASN A 6 12.19 -7.32 5.43
N ALA A 7 11.20 -8.21 5.68
CA ALA A 7 9.80 -7.94 5.37
C ALA A 7 9.23 -6.81 6.24
N ALA A 8 9.66 -6.71 7.50
CA ALA A 8 9.28 -5.61 8.37
C ALA A 8 10.05 -4.32 8.03
N THR A 9 11.37 -4.42 7.89
CA THR A 9 12.24 -3.32 7.44
C THR A 9 13.57 -3.84 6.92
N THR A 10 14.09 -3.24 5.86
CA THR A 10 15.40 -3.56 5.32
C THR A 10 16.50 -3.07 6.27
N LEU A 11 17.33 -3.98 6.80
CA LEU A 11 18.45 -3.61 7.68
C LEU A 11 19.57 -2.94 6.88
N HIS A 12 20.03 -3.61 5.83
CA HIS A 12 21.12 -3.12 4.98
C HIS A 12 20.56 -2.34 3.79
N LYS A 13 20.62 -1.03 3.88
CA LYS A 13 20.19 -0.15 2.78
C LYS A 13 21.30 -0.02 1.73
N PRO A 14 20.96 0.06 0.43
CA PRO A 14 21.94 0.39 -0.59
C PRO A 14 22.64 1.74 -0.28
N PRO A 15 23.95 1.88 -0.53
CA PRO A 15 24.69 3.13 -0.25
C PRO A 15 24.08 4.37 -0.92
N GLN A 16 23.41 4.19 -2.06
CA GLN A 16 22.71 5.27 -2.76
C GLN A 16 21.55 5.85 -1.95
N VAL A 17 20.90 5.04 -1.11
CA VAL A 17 19.81 5.51 -0.23
C VAL A 17 20.37 6.41 0.86
N GLU A 18 21.48 6.03 1.49
CA GLU A 18 22.13 6.84 2.53
C GLU A 18 22.60 8.18 1.95
N GLN A 19 23.26 8.15 0.79
CA GLN A 19 23.72 9.35 0.13
C GLN A 19 22.57 10.28 -0.25
N ALA A 20 21.49 9.76 -0.84
CA ALA A 20 20.33 10.54 -1.23
C ALA A 20 19.64 11.21 -0.02
N MET A 21 19.59 10.53 1.12
CA MET A 21 19.05 11.10 2.36
C MET A 21 19.91 12.25 2.88
N LEU A 22 21.23 12.07 2.90
CA LEU A 22 22.17 13.12 3.34
C LEU A 22 22.10 14.35 2.43
N ASP A 23 22.05 14.14 1.12
CA ASP A 23 21.95 15.21 0.15
C ASP A 23 20.63 15.98 0.30
N ALA A 24 19.52 15.27 0.45
CA ALA A 24 18.21 15.91 0.67
C ALA A 24 18.18 16.73 1.97
N LEU A 25 18.74 16.21 3.07
CA LEU A 25 18.81 16.93 4.35
C LEU A 25 19.62 18.24 4.24
N ARG A 26 20.63 18.30 3.37
CA ARG A 26 21.52 19.46 3.22
C ARG A 26 21.01 20.48 2.21
N THR A 27 20.22 20.06 1.23
CA THR A 27 19.93 20.86 0.03
C THR A 27 18.45 21.09 -0.23
N ALA A 28 17.55 20.22 0.29
CA ALA A 28 16.14 20.31 0.00
C ALA A 28 15.41 21.26 0.97
N GLY A 29 14.61 22.16 0.41
CA GLY A 29 13.67 23.00 1.14
C GLY A 29 12.27 22.38 1.21
N ASN A 30 11.26 23.21 1.49
CA ASN A 30 9.86 22.76 1.52
C ASN A 30 9.32 22.60 0.08
N PRO A 31 8.97 21.39 -0.38
CA PRO A 31 8.41 21.19 -1.71
C PRO A 31 7.02 21.85 -1.82
N GLY A 32 6.78 22.57 -2.92
CA GLY A 32 5.46 23.12 -3.26
C GLY A 32 5.16 24.53 -2.76
N ARG A 33 6.06 25.18 -2.01
CA ARG A 33 5.88 26.57 -1.58
C ARG A 33 7.16 27.40 -1.80
N GLY A 34 7.12 28.31 -2.74
CA GLY A 34 8.22 29.22 -3.08
C GLY A 34 8.90 28.87 -4.39
N ALA A 35 9.70 29.83 -4.89
CA ALA A 35 10.40 29.72 -6.17
C ALA A 35 11.93 29.75 -6.02
N HIS A 36 12.45 29.64 -4.79
CA HIS A 36 13.90 29.62 -4.54
C HIS A 36 14.47 28.19 -4.75
N GLU A 37 15.76 28.11 -5.06
CA GLU A 37 16.41 26.88 -5.49
C GLU A 37 16.22 25.67 -4.53
N PRO A 38 16.31 25.78 -3.19
CA PRO A 38 16.06 24.64 -2.31
C PRO A 38 14.65 24.06 -2.42
N THR A 39 13.63 24.89 -2.63
CA THR A 39 12.23 24.43 -2.84
C THR A 39 12.06 23.77 -4.19
N LEU A 40 12.64 24.32 -5.25
CA LEU A 40 12.61 23.74 -6.58
C LEU A 40 13.34 22.38 -6.60
N HIS A 41 14.48 22.30 -5.92
CA HIS A 41 15.22 21.07 -5.75
C HIS A 41 14.38 19.97 -5.05
N ALA A 42 13.76 20.31 -3.91
CA ALA A 42 12.88 19.38 -3.20
C ALA A 42 11.70 18.91 -4.08
N SER A 43 11.08 19.83 -4.83
CA SER A 43 9.98 19.49 -5.76
C SER A 43 10.42 18.55 -6.87
N ARG A 44 11.62 18.77 -7.43
CA ARG A 44 12.21 17.87 -8.44
C ARG A 44 12.50 16.48 -7.88
N LEU A 45 13.01 16.37 -6.64
CA LEU A 45 13.24 15.07 -5.97
C LEU A 45 11.93 14.29 -5.81
N VAL A 46 10.89 14.94 -5.30
CA VAL A 46 9.57 14.30 -5.14
C VAL A 46 9.00 13.86 -6.49
N TYR A 47 9.10 14.70 -7.52
CA TYR A 47 8.62 14.37 -8.86
C TYR A 47 9.41 13.23 -9.49
N ALA A 48 10.74 13.24 -9.38
CA ALA A 48 11.58 12.16 -9.87
C ALA A 48 11.25 10.81 -9.20
N ALA A 49 10.98 10.82 -7.89
CA ALA A 49 10.54 9.62 -7.17
C ALA A 49 9.17 9.13 -7.68
N ARG A 50 8.20 10.02 -7.93
CA ARG A 50 6.91 9.65 -8.55
C ARG A 50 7.10 9.04 -9.94
N CYS A 51 7.95 9.61 -10.78
CA CYS A 51 8.27 9.08 -12.10
C CYS A 51 8.87 7.68 -12.02
N ALA A 52 9.81 7.45 -11.10
CA ALA A 52 10.44 6.14 -10.91
C ALA A 52 9.43 5.06 -10.48
N ILE A 53 8.55 5.39 -9.51
CA ILE A 53 7.50 4.48 -9.04
C ILE A 53 6.44 4.25 -10.12
N SER A 54 6.00 5.30 -10.81
CA SER A 54 5.05 5.18 -11.92
C SER A 54 5.58 4.22 -13.00
N LYS A 55 6.86 4.36 -13.37
CA LYS A 55 7.51 3.45 -14.32
C LYS A 55 7.59 2.01 -13.79
N LEU A 56 7.94 1.83 -12.52
CA LEU A 56 8.05 0.51 -11.88
C LEU A 56 6.72 -0.23 -11.87
N LEU A 57 5.63 0.50 -11.58
CA LEU A 57 4.28 -0.05 -11.45
C LEU A 57 3.47 0.02 -12.76
N ASN A 58 4.08 0.48 -13.85
CA ASN A 58 3.40 0.72 -15.13
C ASN A 58 2.15 1.59 -14.98
N ALA A 59 2.20 2.57 -14.08
CA ALA A 59 1.11 3.53 -13.90
C ALA A 59 1.10 4.53 -15.08
N PRO A 60 -0.08 5.02 -15.50
CA PRO A 60 -0.20 5.85 -16.71
C PRO A 60 0.47 7.21 -16.58
N ASP A 61 0.56 7.75 -15.36
CA ASP A 61 1.09 9.09 -15.11
C ASP A 61 1.69 9.18 -13.69
N PRO A 62 2.80 9.91 -13.47
CA PRO A 62 3.35 10.15 -12.14
C PRO A 62 2.39 10.82 -11.14
N SER A 63 1.37 11.54 -11.61
CA SER A 63 0.34 12.13 -10.75
C SER A 63 -0.54 11.07 -10.06
N CYS A 64 -0.59 9.85 -10.59
CA CYS A 64 -1.27 8.71 -9.98
C CYS A 64 -0.53 8.15 -8.75
N VAL A 65 0.69 8.62 -8.48
CA VAL A 65 1.49 8.21 -7.31
C VAL A 65 1.34 9.23 -6.20
N ALA A 66 0.72 8.85 -5.10
CA ALA A 66 0.65 9.64 -3.87
C ALA A 66 1.51 9.01 -2.77
N PHE A 67 2.27 9.84 -2.04
CA PHE A 67 3.07 9.38 -0.91
C PHE A 67 2.29 9.49 0.39
N ALA A 68 2.50 8.53 1.28
CA ALA A 68 2.01 8.51 2.64
C ALA A 68 3.18 8.25 3.61
N ALA A 69 3.01 8.54 4.90
CA ALA A 69 4.06 8.34 5.89
C ALA A 69 4.43 6.85 6.08
N ASN A 70 3.50 5.95 5.81
CA ASN A 70 3.69 4.50 5.87
C ASN A 70 2.57 3.76 5.12
N ALA A 71 2.75 2.44 4.92
CA ALA A 71 1.79 1.60 4.24
C ALA A 71 0.41 1.58 4.92
N THR A 72 0.36 1.61 6.25
CA THR A 72 -0.92 1.66 7.01
C THR A 72 -1.73 2.90 6.65
N GLN A 73 -1.08 4.07 6.61
CA GLN A 73 -1.74 5.31 6.22
C GLN A 73 -2.20 5.26 4.76
N ALA A 74 -1.35 4.78 3.85
CA ALA A 74 -1.69 4.64 2.43
C ALA A 74 -2.92 3.75 2.24
N LEU A 75 -2.95 2.57 2.87
CA LEU A 75 -4.06 1.64 2.82
C LEU A 75 -5.35 2.23 3.40
N ASN A 76 -5.28 2.87 4.57
CA ASN A 76 -6.47 3.51 5.18
C ASN A 76 -7.01 4.64 4.30
N THR A 77 -6.14 5.44 3.69
CA THR A 77 -6.55 6.51 2.78
C THR A 77 -7.23 5.94 1.53
N ALA A 78 -6.62 4.92 0.91
CA ALA A 78 -7.17 4.29 -0.29
C ALA A 78 -8.51 3.61 0.00
N LEU A 79 -8.56 2.75 1.01
CA LEU A 79 -9.78 2.02 1.38
C LEU A 79 -10.91 2.97 1.80
N GLY A 80 -10.61 4.00 2.61
CA GLY A 80 -11.61 4.96 3.04
C GLY A 80 -12.13 5.89 1.94
N GLY A 81 -11.40 6.03 0.83
CA GLY A 81 -11.81 6.88 -0.30
C GLY A 81 -12.47 6.14 -1.47
N LEU A 82 -12.43 4.81 -1.49
CA LEU A 82 -12.88 4.01 -2.64
C LEU A 82 -14.30 3.45 -2.50
N PHE A 83 -14.80 3.30 -1.29
CA PHE A 83 -16.03 2.58 -1.01
C PHE A 83 -17.10 3.45 -0.37
N ALA A 84 -18.35 3.09 -0.64
CA ALA A 84 -19.56 3.70 -0.12
C ALA A 84 -20.43 2.66 0.61
N PRO A 85 -21.41 3.10 1.43
CA PRO A 85 -22.37 2.18 2.04
C PRO A 85 -23.05 1.27 1.02
N GLY A 86 -23.09 -0.02 1.32
CA GLY A 86 -23.65 -1.04 0.44
C GLY A 86 -22.68 -1.64 -0.58
N ASP A 87 -21.49 -1.08 -0.78
CA ASP A 87 -20.45 -1.71 -1.59
C ASP A 87 -19.98 -3.03 -0.94
N HIS A 88 -19.63 -4.02 -1.77
CA HIS A 88 -19.11 -5.31 -1.31
C HIS A 88 -17.64 -5.45 -1.68
N ILE A 89 -16.85 -5.95 -0.74
CA ILE A 89 -15.42 -6.22 -0.89
C ILE A 89 -15.14 -7.70 -0.58
N ILE A 90 -14.40 -8.36 -1.46
CA ILE A 90 -13.84 -9.68 -1.19
C ILE A 90 -12.41 -9.49 -0.68
N THR A 91 -12.07 -10.14 0.40
CA THR A 91 -10.73 -10.13 1.01
C THR A 91 -10.33 -11.52 1.49
N THR A 92 -9.18 -11.66 2.13
CA THR A 92 -8.71 -12.94 2.63
C THR A 92 -8.54 -12.95 4.15
N VAL A 93 -8.54 -14.13 4.75
CA VAL A 93 -8.21 -14.31 6.16
C VAL A 93 -6.71 -14.12 6.45
N CYS A 94 -5.88 -13.99 5.41
CA CYS A 94 -4.42 -13.83 5.49
C CYS A 94 -3.96 -12.37 5.46
N GLU A 95 -4.89 -11.42 5.45
CA GLU A 95 -4.55 -10.00 5.35
C GLU A 95 -3.81 -9.48 6.58
N HIS A 96 -2.93 -8.50 6.33
CA HIS A 96 -2.28 -7.78 7.40
C HIS A 96 -3.29 -6.90 8.18
N ASN A 97 -3.04 -6.68 9.46
CA ASN A 97 -3.89 -5.85 10.34
C ASN A 97 -4.15 -4.43 9.82
N SER A 98 -3.22 -3.85 9.05
CA SER A 98 -3.43 -2.53 8.42
C SER A 98 -4.57 -2.53 7.39
N VAL A 99 -4.84 -3.67 6.77
CA VAL A 99 -5.99 -3.89 5.87
C VAL A 99 -7.23 -4.28 6.66
N LEU A 100 -7.14 -5.33 7.49
CA LEU A 100 -8.29 -5.86 8.22
C LEU A 100 -8.97 -4.80 9.09
N ARG A 101 -8.19 -4.00 9.84
CA ARG A 101 -8.77 -2.93 10.69
C ARG A 101 -9.51 -1.87 9.88
N ALA A 102 -8.98 -1.50 8.72
CA ALA A 102 -9.64 -0.56 7.82
C ALA A 102 -10.94 -1.15 7.26
N LEU A 103 -10.92 -2.41 6.82
CA LEU A 103 -12.09 -3.11 6.29
C LEU A 103 -13.18 -3.30 7.37
N TYR A 104 -12.80 -3.70 8.58
CA TYR A 104 -13.77 -3.81 9.69
C TYR A 104 -14.39 -2.48 10.05
N ARG A 105 -13.60 -1.38 10.05
CA ARG A 105 -14.17 -0.04 10.25
C ARG A 105 -15.18 0.31 9.16
N LEU A 106 -14.88 0.06 7.89
CA LEU A 106 -15.82 0.29 6.79
C LEU A 106 -17.11 -0.53 6.95
N ARG A 107 -16.98 -1.82 7.35
CA ARG A 107 -18.14 -2.67 7.62
C ARG A 107 -18.99 -2.14 8.78
N ASP A 108 -18.35 -1.85 9.91
CA ASP A 108 -19.06 -1.58 11.18
C ASP A 108 -19.60 -0.15 11.26
N GLN A 109 -18.97 0.80 10.57
CA GLN A 109 -19.32 2.23 10.67
C GLN A 109 -19.94 2.80 9.37
N GLU A 110 -19.60 2.22 8.23
CA GLU A 110 -19.98 2.77 6.93
C GLU A 110 -20.88 1.82 6.10
N GLY A 111 -21.22 0.63 6.62
CA GLY A 111 -22.17 -0.28 5.98
C GLY A 111 -21.62 -1.00 4.73
N VAL A 112 -20.30 -1.11 4.59
CA VAL A 112 -19.66 -1.92 3.56
C VAL A 112 -19.79 -3.40 3.90
N GLN A 113 -20.02 -4.25 2.90
CA GLN A 113 -20.14 -5.70 3.06
C GLN A 113 -18.80 -6.38 2.78
N LEU A 114 -18.45 -7.41 3.56
CA LEU A 114 -17.19 -8.14 3.42
C LEU A 114 -17.45 -9.64 3.24
N SER A 115 -16.77 -10.25 2.24
CA SER A 115 -16.62 -11.69 2.13
C SER A 115 -15.15 -12.06 2.26
N PHE A 116 -14.87 -13.17 2.93
CA PHE A 116 -13.53 -13.65 3.20
C PHE A 116 -13.24 -14.96 2.48
N ALA A 117 -12.20 -14.96 1.64
CA ALA A 117 -11.64 -16.21 1.13
C ALA A 117 -10.81 -16.88 2.23
N GLY A 118 -11.04 -18.17 2.41
CA GLY A 118 -10.42 -18.99 3.45
C GLY A 118 -9.08 -19.58 3.04
N VAL A 119 -8.51 -20.36 3.96
CA VAL A 119 -7.29 -21.13 3.76
C VAL A 119 -7.57 -22.63 3.95
N ASP A 120 -6.70 -23.47 3.39
CA ASP A 120 -6.71 -24.91 3.65
C ASP A 120 -6.12 -25.24 5.05
N GLU A 121 -6.12 -26.52 5.42
CA GLU A 121 -5.57 -27.01 6.70
C GLU A 121 -4.07 -26.70 6.87
N LYS A 122 -3.36 -26.39 5.78
CA LYS A 122 -1.95 -26.01 5.77
C LYS A 122 -1.74 -24.50 5.75
N GLY A 123 -2.81 -23.71 5.86
CA GLY A 123 -2.79 -22.26 5.85
C GLY A 123 -2.55 -21.64 4.46
N ARG A 124 -2.74 -22.38 3.36
CA ARG A 124 -2.61 -21.87 2.00
C ARG A 124 -3.94 -21.33 1.52
N LEU A 125 -3.92 -20.15 0.90
CA LEU A 125 -5.11 -19.50 0.36
C LEU A 125 -5.80 -20.41 -0.66
N GLN A 126 -7.11 -20.61 -0.49
CA GLN A 126 -7.94 -21.36 -1.42
C GLN A 126 -8.44 -20.42 -2.52
N TYR A 127 -8.06 -20.70 -3.75
CA TYR A 127 -8.49 -19.92 -4.92
C TYR A 127 -9.78 -20.46 -5.55
N ASP A 128 -10.13 -21.73 -5.25
CA ASP A 128 -11.37 -22.33 -5.70
C ASP A 128 -12.55 -21.69 -4.94
N GLY A 129 -13.65 -21.42 -5.65
CA GLY A 129 -14.85 -20.85 -5.06
C GLY A 129 -14.85 -19.31 -4.93
N TRP A 130 -13.80 -18.59 -5.34
CA TRP A 130 -13.82 -17.11 -5.30
C TRP A 130 -14.94 -16.51 -6.14
N GLN A 131 -15.32 -17.18 -7.24
CA GLN A 131 -16.43 -16.75 -8.09
C GLN A 131 -17.77 -16.77 -7.33
N GLU A 132 -17.93 -17.67 -6.36
CA GLU A 132 -19.12 -17.76 -5.52
C GLU A 132 -19.25 -16.62 -4.53
N LEU A 133 -18.12 -15.95 -4.20
CA LEU A 133 -18.10 -14.79 -3.33
C LEU A 133 -18.52 -13.51 -4.06
N ILE A 134 -18.52 -13.50 -5.40
CA ILE A 134 -18.87 -12.33 -6.19
C ILE A 134 -20.37 -12.07 -6.10
N GLN A 135 -20.72 -10.85 -5.70
CA GLN A 135 -22.08 -10.35 -5.59
C GLN A 135 -22.31 -9.22 -6.62
N PRO A 136 -23.57 -8.89 -6.97
CA PRO A 136 -23.85 -7.80 -7.91
C PRO A 136 -23.26 -6.44 -7.52
N ASN A 137 -23.07 -6.21 -6.22
CA ASN A 137 -22.49 -5.01 -5.63
C ASN A 137 -20.99 -5.17 -5.28
N THR A 138 -20.33 -6.26 -5.72
CA THR A 138 -18.89 -6.43 -5.52
C THR A 138 -18.13 -5.35 -6.29
N LYS A 139 -17.39 -4.53 -5.55
CA LYS A 139 -16.65 -3.40 -6.11
C LYS A 139 -15.15 -3.64 -6.18
N ALA A 140 -14.62 -4.45 -5.27
CA ALA A 140 -13.18 -4.71 -5.23
C ALA A 140 -12.85 -6.06 -4.60
N VAL A 141 -11.64 -6.52 -4.95
CA VAL A 141 -10.93 -7.61 -4.27
C VAL A 141 -9.69 -6.98 -3.64
N VAL A 142 -9.52 -7.17 -2.34
CA VAL A 142 -8.39 -6.63 -1.55
C VAL A 142 -7.61 -7.81 -0.99
N VAL A 143 -6.40 -8.03 -1.50
CA VAL A 143 -5.58 -9.19 -1.16
C VAL A 143 -4.12 -8.80 -0.95
N THR A 144 -3.46 -9.48 -0.02
CA THR A 144 -2.01 -9.36 0.15
C THR A 144 -1.29 -10.13 -0.95
N GLY A 145 -0.23 -9.56 -1.52
CA GLY A 145 0.59 -10.24 -2.53
C GLY A 145 1.53 -11.29 -1.94
N ALA A 146 1.87 -11.16 -0.65
CA ALA A 146 2.63 -12.16 0.11
C ALA A 146 2.43 -11.91 1.61
N SER A 147 2.11 -12.96 2.35
CA SER A 147 1.93 -12.87 3.80
C SER A 147 3.27 -12.76 4.51
N ASN A 148 3.44 -11.75 5.35
CA ASN A 148 4.61 -11.60 6.21
C ASN A 148 4.67 -12.63 7.35
N VAL A 149 3.56 -13.33 7.62
CA VAL A 149 3.46 -14.35 8.67
C VAL A 149 3.74 -15.74 8.13
N THR A 150 3.08 -16.10 7.03
CA THR A 150 3.15 -17.46 6.47
C THR A 150 4.14 -17.57 5.30
N GLY A 151 4.52 -16.45 4.68
CA GLY A 151 5.32 -16.44 3.46
C GLY A 151 4.56 -16.90 2.21
N ASN A 152 3.27 -17.20 2.33
CA ASN A 152 2.42 -17.57 1.19
C ASN A 152 2.13 -16.34 0.34
N GLY A 153 2.15 -16.51 -0.98
CA GLY A 153 1.83 -15.54 -2.01
C GLY A 153 1.05 -16.17 -3.14
#